data_5fe125a638f19a4a5474111094ea82b7
#
_entry.id   5fe125a638f19a4a5474111094ea82b7
#
_cell.length_a   1.000
_cell.length_b   1.000
_cell.length_c   1.000
_cell.angle_alpha   90.00
_cell.angle_beta   90.00
_cell.angle_gamma   90.00
#
_symmetry.space_group_name_H-M   'P 1'
#
loop_
_entity.id
_entity.type
_entity.pdbx_description
1 polymer ?
#
loop_
_entity_poly.entity_id
_entity_poly.type
_entity_poly.pdbx_seq_one_letter_code
_entity_poly.pdbx_strand_id
1 'polypeptide(L)'
;LVPTPHQLPSFDVSILGMVTVALLLQPVINPRTAVAAAVQFVMCVIVLVTAFRRSRLGVAGFTGESMFVDLRDRLLRQGRIPDLPPDWHLESALVSASGTRFAGDFVVATYPEGDARLELVVVDVSGKGDQAGTRALQLSGAFGGMLGSVAPQMFLASANDYLLRQDWAEGFATAIHLALWVDTGEFEIRSAGHPPAVLRAAGSGRWTVL
;
A
#
# COMPACT_ATOMS: atom_id res chain seq x y z
N LEU A 1 28.44 11.80 -12.16
CA LEU A 1 28.08 10.39 -12.39
C LEU A 1 27.86 9.75 -11.02
N VAL A 2 26.61 9.54 -10.65
CA VAL A 2 26.25 8.84 -9.40
C VAL A 2 26.31 7.34 -9.70
N PRO A 3 27.09 6.54 -8.96
CA PRO A 3 27.20 5.10 -9.20
C PRO A 3 25.85 4.40 -9.00
N THR A 4 25.54 3.46 -9.87
CA THR A 4 24.33 2.64 -9.77
C THR A 4 24.40 1.72 -8.53
N PRO A 5 23.27 1.31 -7.93
CA PRO A 5 23.25 0.50 -6.69
C PRO A 5 24.04 -0.82 -6.77
N HIS A 6 24.20 -1.39 -7.95
CA HIS A 6 25.01 -2.59 -8.20
C HIS A 6 26.53 -2.33 -8.20
N GLN A 7 26.94 -1.06 -8.35
CA GLN A 7 28.36 -0.68 -8.42
C GLN A 7 28.91 -0.24 -7.05
N LEU A 8 28.06 0.04 -6.05
CA LEU A 8 28.46 0.45 -4.71
C LEU A 8 29.39 -0.56 -4.02
N PRO A 9 29.10 -1.89 -3.98
CA PRO A 9 29.98 -2.85 -3.34
C PRO A 9 31.34 -2.98 -4.03
N SER A 10 31.39 -2.90 -5.36
CA SER A 10 32.64 -2.98 -6.12
C SER A 10 33.47 -1.72 -5.94
N PHE A 11 32.85 -0.56 -5.78
CA PHE A 11 33.51 0.72 -5.52
C PHE A 11 34.15 0.74 -4.12
N ASP A 12 33.42 0.27 -3.10
CA ASP A 12 33.93 0.18 -1.72
C ASP A 12 35.08 -0.83 -1.60
N VAL A 13 35.00 -1.98 -2.27
CA VAL A 13 36.10 -2.96 -2.32
C VAL A 13 37.33 -2.35 -3.02
N SER A 14 37.15 -1.55 -4.07
CA SER A 14 38.24 -0.87 -4.76
C SER A 14 38.91 0.19 -3.88
N ILE A 15 38.12 0.97 -3.14
CA ILE A 15 38.65 1.97 -2.19
C ILE A 15 39.43 1.28 -1.07
N LEU A 16 38.89 0.20 -0.50
CA LEU A 16 39.55 -0.57 0.55
C LEU A 16 40.89 -1.17 0.05
N GLY A 17 40.87 -1.69 -1.17
CA GLY A 17 42.08 -2.19 -1.84
C GLY A 17 43.14 -1.09 -2.01
N MET A 18 42.73 0.09 -2.48
CA MET A 18 43.62 1.20 -2.72
C MET A 18 44.23 1.76 -1.40
N VAL A 19 43.44 1.84 -0.33
CA VAL A 19 43.92 2.26 1.01
C VAL A 19 44.89 1.21 1.57
N THR A 20 44.60 -0.07 1.40
CA THR A 20 45.50 -1.17 1.83
C THR A 20 46.84 -1.11 1.11
N VAL A 21 46.82 -0.91 -0.20
CA VAL A 21 48.05 -0.76 -0.99
C VAL A 21 48.84 0.52 -0.56
N ALA A 22 48.15 1.63 -0.35
CA ALA A 22 48.80 2.87 0.12
C ALA A 22 49.46 2.71 1.50
N LEU A 23 48.84 1.94 2.40
CA LEU A 23 49.41 1.63 3.72
C LEU A 23 50.65 0.70 3.61
N LEU A 24 50.61 -0.30 2.71
CA LEU A 24 51.76 -1.20 2.49
C LEU A 24 52.95 -0.53 1.86
N LEU A 25 52.75 0.56 1.11
CA LEU A 25 53.83 1.32 0.46
C LEU A 25 54.42 2.39 1.38
N GLN A 26 53.87 2.61 2.57
CA GLN A 26 54.42 3.60 3.52
C GLN A 26 55.60 3.01 4.34
N PRO A 27 56.78 3.61 4.34
CA PRO A 27 57.96 3.10 5.04
C PRO A 27 57.83 3.23 6.59
N VAL A 28 56.94 4.10 7.08
CA VAL A 28 56.72 4.32 8.52
C VAL A 28 55.22 4.55 8.77
N ILE A 29 54.59 3.67 9.53
CA ILE A 29 53.18 3.85 9.95
C ILE A 29 53.14 4.81 11.13
N ASN A 30 52.70 6.03 10.90
CA ASN A 30 52.46 7.02 11.95
C ASN A 30 51.11 6.67 12.69
N PRO A 31 50.97 6.89 13.98
CA PRO A 31 49.71 6.71 14.71
C PRO A 31 48.48 7.38 14.08
N ARG A 32 48.69 8.53 13.44
CA ARG A 32 47.62 9.24 12.71
C ARG A 32 47.11 8.46 11.47
N THR A 33 48.02 7.84 10.72
CA THR A 33 47.65 7.03 9.54
C THR A 33 46.96 5.73 9.96
N ALA A 34 47.39 5.12 11.05
CA ALA A 34 46.71 3.94 11.63
C ALA A 34 45.28 4.23 12.06
N VAL A 35 45.05 5.37 12.72
CA VAL A 35 43.69 5.81 13.12
C VAL A 35 42.83 6.11 11.89
N ALA A 36 43.36 6.81 10.88
CA ALA A 36 42.63 7.12 9.65
C ALA A 36 42.23 5.85 8.90
N ALA A 37 43.13 4.85 8.81
CA ALA A 37 42.82 3.55 8.18
C ALA A 37 41.76 2.77 8.96
N ALA A 38 41.82 2.79 10.30
CA ALA A 38 40.81 2.14 11.14
C ALA A 38 39.42 2.77 10.95
N VAL A 39 39.33 4.10 10.92
CA VAL A 39 38.08 4.83 10.66
C VAL A 39 37.53 4.48 9.28
N GLN A 40 38.38 4.47 8.23
CA GLN A 40 37.98 4.12 6.87
C GLN A 40 37.47 2.69 6.79
N PHE A 41 38.13 1.73 7.45
CA PHE A 41 37.71 0.33 7.51
C PHE A 41 36.34 0.20 8.16
N VAL A 42 36.10 0.86 9.30
CA VAL A 42 34.82 0.85 10.00
C VAL A 42 33.70 1.42 9.10
N MET A 43 33.97 2.53 8.41
CA MET A 43 33.01 3.14 7.48
C MET A 43 32.67 2.19 6.32
N CYS A 44 33.66 1.52 5.71
CA CYS A 44 33.42 0.51 4.67
C CYS A 44 32.59 -0.67 5.19
N VAL A 45 32.86 -1.14 6.39
CA VAL A 45 32.06 -2.20 7.01
C VAL A 45 30.62 -1.78 7.22
N ILE A 46 30.39 -0.55 7.72
CA ILE A 46 29.02 0.00 7.90
C ILE A 46 28.29 0.08 6.56
N VAL A 47 28.95 0.59 5.51
CA VAL A 47 28.36 0.68 4.16
C VAL A 47 28.04 -0.71 3.61
N LEU A 48 28.96 -1.66 3.73
CA LEU A 48 28.76 -3.05 3.30
C LEU A 48 27.58 -3.70 4.07
N VAL A 49 27.54 -3.60 5.39
CA VAL A 49 26.45 -4.17 6.21
C VAL A 49 25.10 -3.54 5.85
N THR A 50 25.06 -2.22 5.65
CA THR A 50 23.83 -1.54 5.23
C THR A 50 23.42 -1.93 3.81
N ALA A 51 24.36 -2.06 2.87
CA ALA A 51 24.11 -2.54 1.51
C ALA A 51 23.62 -4.00 1.50
N PHE A 52 24.24 -4.88 2.31
CA PHE A 52 23.80 -6.28 2.46
C PHE A 52 22.42 -6.40 3.11
N ARG A 53 22.12 -5.61 4.12
CA ARG A 53 20.77 -5.58 4.74
C ARG A 53 19.72 -5.12 3.73
N ARG A 54 20.02 -4.10 2.94
CA ARG A 54 19.13 -3.64 1.85
C ARG A 54 18.98 -4.69 0.74
N SER A 55 20.05 -5.39 0.36
CA SER A 55 20.01 -6.43 -0.68
C SER A 55 19.22 -7.67 -0.25
N ARG A 56 19.26 -8.05 1.04
CA ARG A 56 18.47 -9.19 1.57
C ARG A 56 16.97 -8.92 1.57
N LEU A 57 16.56 -7.66 1.59
CA LEU A 57 15.14 -7.26 1.49
C LEU A 57 14.64 -7.21 0.04
N GLY A 58 15.51 -7.52 -0.96
CA GLY A 58 15.15 -7.56 -2.38
C GLY A 58 14.77 -6.19 -2.99
N VAL A 59 14.90 -5.09 -2.22
CA VAL A 59 14.43 -3.77 -2.61
C VAL A 59 15.60 -2.79 -2.51
N ALA A 60 16.20 -2.44 -3.65
CA ALA A 60 17.12 -1.30 -3.72
C ALA A 60 16.36 -0.01 -3.39
N GLY A 61 16.92 0.87 -2.55
CA GLY A 61 16.20 1.99 -1.93
C GLY A 61 15.39 2.90 -2.86
N PHE A 62 15.83 3.11 -4.11
CA PHE A 62 15.05 3.82 -5.14
C PHE A 62 13.93 2.98 -5.74
N THR A 63 14.11 1.66 -5.84
CA THR A 63 13.09 0.72 -6.35
C THR A 63 11.96 0.55 -5.33
N GLY A 64 12.24 0.70 -4.03
CA GLY A 64 11.24 0.67 -2.98
C GLY A 64 10.27 1.84 -3.07
N GLU A 65 10.77 3.05 -3.24
CA GLU A 65 9.93 4.25 -3.38
C GLU A 65 9.05 4.19 -4.64
N SER A 66 9.59 3.74 -5.76
CA SER A 66 8.83 3.56 -7.00
C SER A 66 7.80 2.43 -6.89
N MET A 67 8.10 1.35 -6.16
CA MET A 67 7.17 0.27 -5.88
C MET A 67 5.98 0.74 -5.04
N PHE A 68 6.20 1.57 -4.02
CA PHE A 68 5.11 2.15 -3.22
C PHE A 68 4.23 3.11 -4.03
N VAL A 69 4.82 3.88 -4.94
CA VAL A 69 4.06 4.73 -5.87
C VAL A 69 3.21 3.86 -6.80
N ASP A 70 3.77 2.78 -7.37
CA ASP A 70 3.03 1.86 -8.25
C ASP A 70 1.90 1.13 -7.47
N LEU A 71 2.15 0.72 -6.24
CA LEU A 71 1.13 0.12 -5.37
C LEU A 71 -0.02 1.09 -5.08
N ARG A 72 0.29 2.34 -4.73
CA ARG A 72 -0.72 3.39 -4.55
C ARG A 72 -1.52 3.62 -5.82
N ASP A 73 -0.85 3.71 -6.97
CA ASP A 73 -1.51 3.94 -8.24
C ASP A 73 -2.40 2.75 -8.65
N ARG A 74 -2.05 1.53 -8.26
CA ARG A 74 -2.90 0.34 -8.43
C ARG A 74 -4.13 0.41 -7.53
N LEU A 75 -3.98 0.77 -6.25
CA LEU A 75 -5.11 0.97 -5.34
C LEU A 75 -6.07 2.04 -5.86
N LEU A 76 -5.55 3.17 -6.31
CA LEU A 76 -6.36 4.24 -6.90
C LEU A 76 -7.08 3.81 -8.19
N ARG A 77 -6.43 2.98 -9.03
CA ARG A 77 -7.08 2.41 -10.21
C ARG A 77 -8.18 1.41 -9.88
N GLN A 78 -8.01 0.59 -8.85
CA GLN A 78 -9.04 -0.34 -8.37
C GLN A 78 -10.23 0.39 -7.75
N GLY A 79 -9.98 1.55 -7.10
CA GLY A 79 -11.03 2.43 -6.60
C GLY A 79 -11.66 3.35 -7.66
N ARG A 80 -11.34 3.15 -8.94
CA ARG A 80 -11.96 3.94 -10.00
C ARG A 80 -13.45 3.64 -10.07
N ILE A 81 -14.24 4.71 -9.98
CA ILE A 81 -15.69 4.63 -10.10
C ILE A 81 -16.04 4.26 -11.53
N PRO A 82 -16.89 3.24 -11.77
CA PRO A 82 -17.38 2.89 -13.07
C PRO A 82 -18.30 3.99 -13.64
N ASP A 83 -18.40 4.07 -14.95
CA ASP A 83 -19.33 4.97 -15.63
C ASP A 83 -20.77 4.52 -15.31
N LEU A 84 -21.59 5.45 -14.82
CA LEU A 84 -22.97 5.21 -14.44
C LEU A 84 -23.94 5.84 -15.45
N PRO A 85 -25.21 5.42 -15.50
CA PRO A 85 -26.24 6.10 -16.25
C PRO A 85 -26.34 7.59 -15.89
N PRO A 86 -26.80 8.48 -16.83
CA PRO A 86 -26.77 9.94 -16.65
C PRO A 86 -27.50 10.47 -15.41
N ASP A 87 -28.49 9.73 -14.91
CA ASP A 87 -29.28 10.12 -13.74
C ASP A 87 -28.58 9.82 -12.40
N TRP A 88 -27.44 9.13 -12.44
CA TRP A 88 -26.68 8.73 -11.28
C TRP A 88 -25.35 9.45 -11.22
N HIS A 89 -25.01 9.92 -10.02
CA HIS A 89 -23.73 10.55 -9.74
C HIS A 89 -23.07 9.90 -8.52
N LEU A 90 -21.83 9.46 -8.69
CA LEU A 90 -21.04 8.87 -7.65
C LEU A 90 -19.67 9.54 -7.59
N GLU A 91 -19.29 10.03 -6.44
CA GLU A 91 -17.96 10.59 -6.17
C GLU A 91 -17.29 9.85 -5.02
N SER A 92 -15.99 9.72 -5.11
CA SER A 92 -15.15 9.18 -4.06
C SER A 92 -14.03 10.15 -3.74
N ALA A 93 -13.81 10.40 -2.44
CA ALA A 93 -12.69 11.18 -1.95
C ALA A 93 -11.97 10.38 -0.87
N LEU A 94 -10.69 10.05 -1.11
CA LEU A 94 -9.84 9.37 -0.14
C LEU A 94 -8.76 10.32 0.34
N VAL A 95 -8.80 10.69 1.61
CA VAL A 95 -7.85 11.61 2.23
C VAL A 95 -7.15 10.91 3.39
N SER A 96 -5.84 10.72 3.28
CA SER A 96 -5.04 10.13 4.37
C SER A 96 -4.93 11.09 5.55
N ALA A 97 -5.32 10.64 6.74
CA ALA A 97 -5.36 11.46 7.97
C ALA A 97 -3.98 11.96 8.46
N SER A 98 -2.89 11.33 8.05
CA SER A 98 -1.54 11.61 8.58
C SER A 98 -0.55 12.15 7.54
N GLY A 99 -1.01 12.50 6.34
CA GLY A 99 -0.09 12.88 5.26
C GLY A 99 0.86 11.77 4.84
N THR A 100 0.67 10.56 5.37
CA THR A 100 1.43 9.38 4.97
C THR A 100 1.04 8.96 3.56
N ARG A 101 2.01 8.47 2.80
CA ARG A 101 1.81 8.06 1.40
C ARG A 101 0.85 6.86 1.27
N PHE A 102 0.56 6.15 2.38
CA PHE A 102 -0.32 5.00 2.45
C PHE A 102 -1.31 5.15 3.62
N ALA A 103 -2.60 5.20 3.29
CA ALA A 103 -3.68 4.92 4.21
C ALA A 103 -4.06 3.43 4.07
N GLY A 104 -4.54 2.83 5.14
CA GLY A 104 -5.19 1.52 5.10
C GLY A 104 -6.54 1.55 4.38
N ASP A 105 -7.08 2.76 4.18
CA ASP A 105 -8.41 2.98 3.60
C ASP A 105 -8.40 2.78 2.08
N PHE A 106 -9.44 2.14 1.57
CA PHE A 106 -9.67 2.04 0.13
C PHE A 106 -11.16 1.89 -0.19
N VAL A 107 -11.49 2.18 -1.45
CA VAL A 107 -12.81 1.95 -2.05
C VAL A 107 -12.63 1.05 -3.25
N VAL A 108 -13.55 0.11 -3.44
CA VAL A 108 -13.69 -0.66 -4.67
C VAL A 108 -15.12 -0.59 -5.12
N ALA A 109 -15.34 -0.38 -6.41
CA ALA A 109 -16.67 -0.33 -7.01
C ALA A 109 -16.70 -1.14 -8.30
N THR A 110 -17.84 -1.73 -8.60
CA THR A 110 -18.10 -2.43 -9.86
C THR A 110 -19.51 -2.17 -10.33
N TYR A 111 -19.65 -2.02 -11.65
CA TYR A 111 -20.93 -1.93 -12.35
C TYR A 111 -20.79 -2.76 -13.64
N PRO A 112 -21.08 -4.07 -13.55
CA PRO A 112 -20.86 -4.97 -14.69
C PRO A 112 -21.75 -4.59 -15.88
N GLU A 113 -21.20 -4.73 -17.09
CA GLU A 113 -21.98 -4.55 -18.32
C GLU A 113 -23.17 -5.54 -18.35
N GLY A 114 -24.37 -5.00 -18.60
CA GLY A 114 -25.60 -5.79 -18.68
C GLY A 114 -26.23 -6.15 -17.32
N ASP A 115 -25.61 -5.74 -16.20
CA ASP A 115 -26.22 -5.77 -14.87
C ASP A 115 -26.70 -4.36 -14.50
N ALA A 116 -27.88 -4.26 -13.90
CA ALA A 116 -28.39 -2.99 -13.38
C ALA A 116 -27.84 -2.67 -11.97
N ARG A 117 -26.94 -3.51 -11.44
CA ARG A 117 -26.47 -3.43 -10.06
C ARG A 117 -25.07 -2.83 -9.95
N LEU A 118 -25.02 -1.66 -9.33
CA LEU A 118 -23.76 -1.08 -8.82
C LEU A 118 -23.46 -1.68 -7.45
N GLU A 119 -22.27 -2.22 -7.28
CA GLU A 119 -21.76 -2.60 -5.96
C GLU A 119 -20.52 -1.79 -5.61
N LEU A 120 -20.42 -1.37 -4.36
CA LEU A 120 -19.22 -0.72 -3.84
C LEU A 120 -18.96 -1.13 -2.38
N VAL A 121 -17.69 -1.12 -2.01
CA VAL A 121 -17.26 -1.33 -0.63
C VAL A 121 -16.25 -0.27 -0.25
N VAL A 122 -16.44 0.34 0.92
CA VAL A 122 -15.47 1.20 1.59
C VAL A 122 -14.87 0.41 2.74
N VAL A 123 -13.56 0.39 2.82
CA VAL A 123 -12.81 -0.44 3.79
C VAL A 123 -11.77 0.41 4.48
N ASP A 124 -11.65 0.23 5.79
CA ASP A 124 -10.55 0.74 6.62
C ASP A 124 -9.80 -0.45 7.22
N VAL A 125 -8.52 -0.55 6.88
CA VAL A 125 -7.63 -1.63 7.35
C VAL A 125 -6.78 -1.13 8.49
N SER A 126 -6.84 -1.84 9.62
CA SER A 126 -6.03 -1.52 10.80
C SER A 126 -4.53 -1.53 10.50
N GLY A 127 -3.82 -0.59 11.13
CA GLY A 127 -2.38 -0.45 11.00
C GLY A 127 -1.97 0.91 10.42
N LYS A 128 -0.66 1.12 10.26
CA LYS A 128 -0.08 2.34 9.70
C LYS A 128 1.09 2.01 8.79
N GLY A 129 1.37 2.91 7.85
CA GLY A 129 2.51 2.81 6.95
C GLY A 129 2.44 1.63 5.98
N ASP A 130 3.59 1.04 5.68
CA ASP A 130 3.77 0.06 4.61
C ASP A 130 2.96 -1.23 4.80
N GLN A 131 2.79 -1.66 6.04
CA GLN A 131 2.01 -2.87 6.35
C GLN A 131 0.52 -2.67 6.06
N ALA A 132 -0.06 -1.54 6.47
CA ALA A 132 -1.45 -1.22 6.18
C ALA A 132 -1.67 -1.07 4.67
N GLY A 133 -0.75 -0.42 3.95
CA GLY A 133 -0.80 -0.29 2.49
C GLY A 133 -0.75 -1.64 1.76
N THR A 134 0.13 -2.56 2.19
CA THR A 134 0.22 -3.90 1.61
C THR A 134 -1.06 -4.71 1.84
N ARG A 135 -1.60 -4.65 3.06
CA ARG A 135 -2.89 -5.29 3.41
C ARG A 135 -4.04 -4.70 2.59
N ALA A 136 -4.11 -3.38 2.48
CA ALA A 136 -5.13 -2.68 1.69
C ALA A 136 -5.07 -3.09 0.21
N LEU A 137 -3.87 -3.19 -0.39
CA LEU A 137 -3.72 -3.66 -1.75
C LEU A 137 -4.19 -5.10 -1.92
N GLN A 138 -3.82 -5.98 -1.00
CA GLN A 138 -4.22 -7.38 -1.03
C GLN A 138 -5.74 -7.53 -0.93
N LEU A 139 -6.37 -6.82 0.03
CA LEU A 139 -7.83 -6.84 0.21
C LEU A 139 -8.56 -6.18 -0.95
N SER A 140 -8.05 -5.07 -1.50
CA SER A 140 -8.70 -4.39 -2.62
C SER A 140 -8.77 -5.27 -3.86
N GLY A 141 -7.71 -6.04 -4.14
CA GLY A 141 -7.70 -7.01 -5.23
C GLY A 141 -8.69 -8.16 -5.02
N ALA A 142 -8.72 -8.72 -3.80
CA ALA A 142 -9.64 -9.80 -3.45
C ALA A 142 -11.11 -9.32 -3.50
N PHE A 143 -11.40 -8.17 -2.92
CA PHE A 143 -12.75 -7.61 -2.87
C PHE A 143 -13.22 -7.17 -4.26
N GLY A 144 -12.33 -6.61 -5.11
CA GLY A 144 -12.64 -6.32 -6.49
C GLY A 144 -13.04 -7.55 -7.31
N GLY A 145 -12.42 -8.69 -7.03
CA GLY A 145 -12.81 -9.97 -7.66
C GLY A 145 -14.09 -10.58 -7.09
N MET A 146 -14.48 -10.23 -5.86
CA MET A 146 -15.72 -10.72 -5.21
C MET A 146 -16.94 -9.88 -5.57
N LEU A 147 -16.79 -8.55 -5.67
CA LEU A 147 -17.89 -7.65 -6.04
C LEU A 147 -18.46 -8.03 -7.42
N GLY A 148 -19.77 -8.14 -7.50
CA GLY A 148 -20.48 -8.59 -8.68
C GLY A 148 -20.40 -10.12 -8.95
N SER A 149 -19.45 -10.82 -8.33
CA SER A 149 -19.26 -12.28 -8.53
C SER A 149 -19.96 -13.12 -7.47
N VAL A 150 -20.17 -12.58 -6.26
CA VAL A 150 -20.91 -13.21 -5.19
C VAL A 150 -22.22 -12.46 -4.94
N ALA A 151 -23.23 -13.15 -4.39
CA ALA A 151 -24.47 -12.48 -4.00
C ALA A 151 -24.17 -11.37 -2.97
N PRO A 152 -24.79 -10.17 -3.08
CA PRO A 152 -24.53 -9.05 -2.17
C PRO A 152 -24.61 -9.41 -0.69
N GLN A 153 -25.55 -10.31 -0.34
CA GLN A 153 -25.77 -10.81 1.03
C GLN A 153 -24.60 -11.60 1.58
N MET A 154 -23.82 -12.23 0.70
CA MET A 154 -22.69 -13.10 1.05
C MET A 154 -21.35 -12.36 1.01
N PHE A 155 -21.31 -11.15 0.45
CA PHE A 155 -20.05 -10.44 0.23
C PHE A 155 -19.22 -10.27 1.52
N LEU A 156 -19.79 -9.66 2.58
CA LEU A 156 -19.05 -9.44 3.83
C LEU A 156 -18.64 -10.74 4.52
N ALA A 157 -19.46 -11.79 4.44
CA ALA A 157 -19.10 -13.12 4.97
C ALA A 157 -17.90 -13.70 4.21
N SER A 158 -17.93 -13.67 2.88
CA SER A 158 -16.84 -14.16 2.02
C SER A 158 -15.56 -13.33 2.21
N ALA A 159 -15.69 -12.01 2.37
CA ALA A 159 -14.59 -11.10 2.66
C ALA A 159 -13.94 -11.42 4.01
N ASN A 160 -14.75 -11.69 5.05
CA ASN A 160 -14.28 -12.11 6.37
C ASN A 160 -13.55 -13.46 6.30
N ASP A 161 -14.10 -14.44 5.60
CA ASP A 161 -13.46 -15.74 5.41
C ASP A 161 -12.12 -15.62 4.67
N TYR A 162 -12.03 -14.71 3.70
CA TYR A 162 -10.77 -14.40 3.05
C TYR A 162 -9.76 -13.79 4.02
N LEU A 163 -10.18 -12.82 4.83
CA LEU A 163 -9.34 -12.13 5.80
C LEU A 163 -8.80 -13.09 6.86
N LEU A 164 -9.61 -13.99 7.38
CA LEU A 164 -9.20 -15.00 8.35
C LEU A 164 -8.10 -15.94 7.82
N ARG A 165 -8.08 -16.21 6.51
CA ARG A 165 -7.04 -17.04 5.87
C ARG A 165 -5.70 -16.31 5.68
N GLN A 166 -5.62 -15.00 5.91
CA GLN A 166 -4.38 -14.24 5.75
C GLN A 166 -3.44 -14.38 6.95
N ASP A 167 -3.90 -14.99 8.05
CA ASP A 167 -3.11 -15.26 9.27
C ASP A 167 -2.36 -14.02 9.79
N TRP A 168 -3.05 -12.89 9.84
CA TRP A 168 -2.48 -11.67 10.41
C TRP A 168 -2.37 -11.82 11.92
N ALA A 169 -1.16 -11.75 12.47
CA ALA A 169 -0.90 -11.88 13.90
C ALA A 169 -1.71 -10.88 14.74
N GLU A 170 -1.85 -9.66 14.22
CA GLU A 170 -2.71 -8.60 14.74
C GLU A 170 -3.24 -7.80 13.56
N GLY A 171 -4.54 -7.63 13.50
CA GLY A 171 -5.15 -6.80 12.48
C GLY A 171 -6.61 -7.15 12.24
N PHE A 172 -7.33 -6.13 11.84
CA PHE A 172 -8.72 -6.22 11.42
C PHE A 172 -8.96 -5.25 10.27
N ALA A 173 -10.08 -5.39 9.62
CA ALA A 173 -10.59 -4.40 8.69
C ALA A 173 -12.06 -4.13 9.02
N THR A 174 -12.48 -2.89 8.90
CA THR A 174 -13.89 -2.52 8.90
C THR A 174 -14.35 -2.28 7.49
N ALA A 175 -15.61 -2.59 7.19
CA ALA A 175 -16.14 -2.43 5.84
C ALA A 175 -17.61 -2.01 5.86
N ILE A 176 -18.01 -1.21 4.87
CA ILE A 176 -19.39 -0.95 4.53
C ILE A 176 -19.60 -1.28 3.05
N HIS A 177 -20.56 -2.12 2.77
CA HIS A 177 -20.92 -2.59 1.44
C HIS A 177 -22.26 -2.02 1.03
N LEU A 178 -22.33 -1.45 -0.16
CA LEU A 178 -23.55 -0.99 -0.83
C LEU A 178 -23.79 -1.82 -2.08
N ALA A 179 -24.99 -2.33 -2.24
CA ALA A 179 -25.53 -2.83 -3.49
C ALA A 179 -26.71 -1.94 -3.88
N LEU A 180 -26.65 -1.34 -5.07
CA LEU A 180 -27.66 -0.41 -5.59
C LEU A 180 -28.15 -0.91 -6.96
N TRP A 181 -29.43 -1.09 -7.13
CA TRP A 181 -30.07 -1.36 -8.42
C TRP A 181 -30.43 -0.02 -9.07
N VAL A 182 -29.69 0.35 -10.11
CA VAL A 182 -29.80 1.69 -10.72
C VAL A 182 -31.10 1.90 -11.50
N ASP A 183 -31.76 0.84 -11.92
CA ASP A 183 -33.04 0.86 -12.63
C ASP A 183 -34.24 1.09 -11.71
N THR A 184 -34.20 0.54 -10.48
CA THR A 184 -35.29 0.68 -9.50
C THR A 184 -34.99 1.72 -8.43
N GLY A 185 -33.71 2.04 -8.19
CA GLY A 185 -33.26 2.88 -7.09
C GLY A 185 -33.26 2.16 -5.75
N GLU A 186 -33.56 0.87 -5.71
CA GLU A 186 -33.45 0.06 -4.51
C GLU A 186 -31.99 -0.13 -4.12
N PHE A 187 -31.71 -0.16 -2.83
CA PHE A 187 -30.36 -0.40 -2.34
C PHE A 187 -30.35 -1.21 -1.05
N GLU A 188 -29.24 -1.89 -0.84
CA GLU A 188 -28.94 -2.62 0.38
C GLU A 188 -27.59 -2.15 0.92
N ILE A 189 -27.53 -1.87 2.23
CA ILE A 189 -26.29 -1.53 2.94
C ILE A 189 -26.04 -2.56 4.02
N ARG A 190 -24.79 -3.03 4.08
CA ARG A 190 -24.27 -3.93 5.11
C ARG A 190 -22.99 -3.38 5.68
N SER A 191 -22.85 -3.40 6.99
CA SER A 191 -21.67 -2.91 7.69
C SER A 191 -21.02 -4.00 8.53
N ALA A 192 -19.70 -4.04 8.51
CA ALA A 192 -18.84 -4.84 9.37
C ALA A 192 -17.94 -3.91 10.18
N GLY A 193 -18.50 -3.29 11.23
CA GLY A 193 -17.76 -2.41 12.14
C GLY A 193 -17.35 -1.05 11.58
N HIS A 194 -17.74 -0.70 10.36
CA HIS A 194 -17.45 0.59 9.74
C HIS A 194 -18.45 1.66 10.21
N PRO A 195 -18.09 2.97 10.21
CA PRO A 195 -19.03 4.04 10.47
C PRO A 195 -20.30 3.91 9.61
N PRO A 196 -21.49 4.21 10.16
CA PRO A 196 -22.75 4.01 9.44
C PRO A 196 -22.88 4.94 8.24
N ALA A 197 -23.61 4.49 7.23
CA ALA A 197 -24.00 5.32 6.11
C ALA A 197 -25.04 6.35 6.53
N VAL A 198 -25.08 7.46 5.79
CA VAL A 198 -26.05 8.54 6.02
C VAL A 198 -26.81 8.80 4.72
N LEU A 199 -28.11 8.75 4.80
CA LEU A 199 -29.02 9.05 3.70
C LEU A 199 -29.54 10.47 3.81
N ARG A 200 -29.47 11.23 2.72
CA ARG A 200 -30.13 12.52 2.58
C ARG A 200 -31.32 12.43 1.65
N ALA A 201 -32.50 12.70 2.18
CA ALA A 201 -33.72 12.71 1.38
C ALA A 201 -33.78 13.97 0.49
N ALA A 202 -33.86 13.80 -0.84
CA ALA A 202 -33.83 14.88 -1.80
C ALA A 202 -34.97 15.91 -1.60
N GLY A 203 -36.19 15.44 -1.32
CA GLY A 203 -37.36 16.31 -1.16
C GLY A 203 -37.37 17.17 0.12
N SER A 204 -36.88 16.62 1.25
CA SER A 204 -36.88 17.29 2.53
C SER A 204 -35.52 17.83 2.97
N GLY A 205 -34.43 17.39 2.32
CA GLY A 205 -33.05 17.67 2.74
C GLY A 205 -32.67 16.99 4.07
N ARG A 206 -33.53 16.15 4.63
CA ARG A 206 -33.33 15.51 5.94
C ARG A 206 -32.27 14.40 5.84
N TRP A 207 -31.39 14.38 6.84
CA TRP A 207 -30.38 13.33 7.00
C TRP A 207 -30.86 12.24 7.94
N THR A 208 -30.61 11.01 7.59
CA THR A 208 -30.94 9.83 8.41
C THR A 208 -29.74 8.89 8.42
N VAL A 209 -29.33 8.44 9.59
CA VAL A 209 -28.31 7.40 9.76
C VAL A 209 -28.96 6.05 9.48
N LEU A 210 -28.30 5.23 8.64
CA LEU A 210 -28.77 3.91 8.22
C LEU A 210 -28.12 2.80 9.04
#